data_9415c03a66542f302e70cb4356fa2110
#
_entry.id   9415c03a66542f302e70cb4356fa2110
#
_cell.length_a   1.000
_cell.length_b   1.000
_cell.length_c   1.000
_cell.angle_alpha   90.00
_cell.angle_beta   90.00
_cell.angle_gamma   90.00
#
_symmetry.space_group_name_H-M   'P 1'
#
loop_
_entity.id
_entity.type
_entity.pdbx_description
1 polymer ?
#
loop_
_entity_poly.entity_id
_entity_poly.type
_entity_poly.pdbx_seq_one_letter_code
_entity_poly.pdbx_strand_id
1 'polypeptide(L)'
;MKNNYNYLWIVLISFLVSCSDMNDLHQPYLDQGEHIYAAKVDAVVVRPGNERIQLDLFYTAQRIKECVIYWNVRQNSLVKELPASGVNGVPVLLEDMPEGTYSFEIVTKDLYGNESLVVEASGKSYGNSYKSGLINARYSSITKSGEQTIITWRNVEFATEIEFTYETATEGEKTIMIPVTIDGKTILTDNKPEGAFHYVTWYRPTEYAIDDFKCNNVVTGVLPE
;
A
#
# COMPACT_ATOMS: atom_id res chain seq x y z
N MET A 1 10.90 -56.09 -68.19
CA MET A 1 9.92 -55.29 -67.39
C MET A 1 9.62 -55.92 -66.02
N LYS A 2 10.60 -56.36 -65.25
CA LYS A 2 10.36 -57.09 -63.99
C LYS A 2 10.93 -56.42 -62.74
N ASN A 3 11.60 -55.26 -62.85
CA ASN A 3 12.28 -54.64 -61.75
C ASN A 3 11.60 -53.37 -61.12
N ASN A 4 10.58 -52.82 -61.73
CA ASN A 4 9.96 -51.59 -61.26
C ASN A 4 8.98 -51.79 -60.10
N TYR A 5 8.44 -52.99 -59.93
CA TYR A 5 7.52 -53.26 -58.81
C TYR A 5 8.22 -53.37 -57.48
N ASN A 6 9.47 -53.73 -57.41
CA ASN A 6 10.24 -53.79 -56.15
C ASN A 6 10.52 -52.39 -55.60
N TYR A 7 10.78 -51.44 -56.47
CA TYR A 7 10.97 -50.02 -56.00
C TYR A 7 9.66 -49.38 -55.52
N LEU A 8 8.54 -49.73 -56.14
CA LEU A 8 7.22 -49.26 -55.70
C LEU A 8 6.87 -49.78 -54.32
N TRP A 9 7.19 -51.05 -54.03
CA TRP A 9 6.97 -51.64 -52.71
C TRP A 9 7.88 -51.05 -51.66
N ILE A 10 9.14 -50.72 -51.95
CA ILE A 10 10.07 -50.08 -51.03
C ILE A 10 9.62 -48.65 -50.68
N VAL A 11 9.13 -47.88 -51.67
CA VAL A 11 8.57 -46.56 -51.46
C VAL A 11 7.27 -46.64 -50.69
N LEU A 12 6.42 -47.62 -50.92
CA LEU A 12 5.18 -47.76 -50.12
C LEU A 12 5.43 -48.13 -48.67
N ILE A 13 6.46 -48.95 -48.40
CA ILE A 13 6.85 -49.35 -47.04
C ILE A 13 7.49 -48.19 -46.30
N SER A 14 8.23 -47.28 -46.96
CA SER A 14 8.82 -46.11 -46.33
C SER A 14 7.78 -45.07 -45.84
N PHE A 15 6.57 -45.05 -46.42
CA PHE A 15 5.48 -44.22 -45.92
C PHE A 15 4.76 -44.78 -44.68
N LEU A 16 4.96 -46.04 -44.36
CA LEU A 16 4.33 -46.69 -43.19
C LEU A 16 5.15 -46.54 -41.90
N VAL A 17 6.41 -46.07 -41.95
CA VAL A 17 7.30 -45.91 -40.80
C VAL A 17 7.32 -44.47 -40.29
N SER A 18 6.55 -43.55 -40.91
CA SER A 18 6.50 -42.13 -40.53
C SER A 18 5.43 -41.80 -39.49
N CYS A 19 5.07 -42.75 -38.63
CA CYS A 19 4.31 -42.49 -37.44
C CYS A 19 5.24 -42.65 -36.22
N SER A 20 6.21 -41.75 -36.06
CA SER A 20 6.70 -41.48 -34.73
C SER A 20 5.58 -40.75 -33.98
N ASP A 21 5.27 -41.19 -32.78
CA ASP A 21 4.20 -40.66 -31.96
C ASP A 21 4.30 -39.13 -31.89
N MET A 22 3.31 -38.48 -32.49
CA MET A 22 3.21 -37.01 -32.49
C MET A 22 3.08 -36.44 -31.06
N ASN A 23 2.88 -37.33 -30.09
CA ASN A 23 2.73 -37.00 -28.68
C ASN A 23 4.01 -37.18 -27.85
N ASP A 24 5.09 -37.79 -28.39
CA ASP A 24 6.33 -38.04 -27.64
C ASP A 24 6.94 -36.78 -26.99
N LEU A 25 6.83 -35.65 -27.70
CA LEU A 25 7.28 -34.34 -27.17
C LEU A 25 6.34 -33.76 -26.08
N HIS A 26 5.09 -34.19 -26.07
CA HIS A 26 4.08 -33.73 -25.12
C HIS A 26 3.83 -34.75 -23.99
N GLN A 27 4.30 -35.98 -24.13
CA GLN A 27 4.08 -37.06 -23.18
C GLN A 27 4.52 -36.69 -21.77
N PRO A 28 5.70 -36.05 -21.52
CA PRO A 28 6.11 -35.64 -20.18
C PRO A 28 5.15 -34.60 -19.51
N TYR A 29 4.44 -33.81 -20.30
CA TYR A 29 3.42 -32.87 -19.82
C TYR A 29 2.07 -33.56 -19.59
N LEU A 30 1.73 -34.54 -20.40
CA LEU A 30 0.49 -35.35 -20.27
C LEU A 30 0.58 -36.27 -19.03
N ASP A 31 1.77 -36.83 -18.77
CA ASP A 31 2.04 -37.72 -17.61
C ASP A 31 2.00 -37.01 -16.29
N GLN A 32 2.19 -35.67 -16.23
CA GLN A 32 2.07 -34.86 -15.03
C GLN A 32 0.60 -34.64 -14.60
N GLY A 33 -0.35 -34.98 -15.48
CA GLY A 33 -1.76 -34.75 -15.23
C GLY A 33 -2.18 -33.27 -15.30
N GLU A 34 -3.44 -33.02 -15.06
CA GLU A 34 -3.99 -31.66 -15.01
C GLU A 34 -3.54 -30.95 -13.74
N HIS A 35 -2.86 -29.81 -13.88
CA HIS A 35 -2.48 -28.99 -12.75
C HIS A 35 -3.65 -28.10 -12.33
N ILE A 36 -4.21 -28.40 -11.15
CA ILE A 36 -5.35 -27.65 -10.59
C ILE A 36 -4.79 -26.49 -9.77
N TYR A 37 -5.11 -25.26 -10.18
CA TYR A 37 -4.75 -24.06 -9.44
C TYR A 37 -5.89 -23.62 -8.51
N ALA A 38 -5.52 -23.12 -7.34
CA ALA A 38 -6.46 -22.37 -6.52
C ALA A 38 -6.82 -21.02 -7.18
N ALA A 39 -7.95 -20.46 -6.80
CA ALA A 39 -8.30 -19.10 -7.22
C ALA A 39 -7.34 -18.09 -6.55
N LYS A 40 -6.82 -17.14 -7.32
CA LYS A 40 -5.99 -16.04 -6.80
C LYS A 40 -6.85 -14.91 -6.23
N VAL A 41 -6.24 -13.97 -5.51
CA VAL A 41 -6.90 -12.71 -5.15
C VAL A 41 -7.19 -11.88 -6.41
N ASP A 42 -8.34 -11.21 -6.44
CA ASP A 42 -8.81 -10.41 -7.58
C ASP A 42 -8.07 -9.07 -7.65
N ALA A 43 -7.81 -8.45 -6.49
CA ALA A 43 -7.08 -7.20 -6.37
C ALA A 43 -6.35 -7.09 -5.02
N VAL A 44 -5.31 -6.25 -4.99
CA VAL A 44 -4.55 -5.90 -3.78
C VAL A 44 -4.40 -4.39 -3.74
N VAL A 45 -4.81 -3.76 -2.64
CA VAL A 45 -4.54 -2.36 -2.35
C VAL A 45 -3.45 -2.28 -1.30
N VAL A 46 -2.35 -1.61 -1.63
CA VAL A 46 -1.24 -1.42 -0.71
C VAL A 46 -1.38 -0.07 -0.01
N ARG A 47 -1.42 -0.10 1.32
CA ARG A 47 -1.55 1.09 2.17
C ARG A 47 -0.25 1.30 2.95
N PRO A 48 0.48 2.37 2.67
CA PRO A 48 1.72 2.67 3.38
C PRO A 48 1.46 3.17 4.80
N GLY A 49 2.40 2.87 5.70
CA GLY A 49 2.39 3.37 7.08
C GLY A 49 3.78 3.70 7.57
N ASN A 50 3.90 3.95 8.88
CA ASN A 50 5.15 4.25 9.57
C ASN A 50 5.83 2.94 9.98
N GLU A 51 6.86 2.54 9.24
CA GLU A 51 7.58 1.27 9.39
C GLU A 51 6.65 0.06 9.37
N ARG A 52 5.55 0.18 8.60
CA ARG A 52 4.56 -0.88 8.38
C ARG A 52 3.82 -0.68 7.06
N ILE A 53 3.25 -1.76 6.55
CA ILE A 53 2.46 -1.75 5.31
C ILE A 53 1.22 -2.62 5.54
N GLN A 54 0.05 -2.12 5.13
CA GLN A 54 -1.17 -2.92 5.09
C GLN A 54 -1.48 -3.30 3.64
N LEU A 55 -1.80 -4.57 3.43
CA LEU A 55 -2.32 -5.08 2.17
C LEU A 55 -3.79 -5.41 2.36
N ASP A 56 -4.68 -4.73 1.63
CA ASP A 56 -6.09 -5.10 1.58
C ASP A 56 -6.31 -6.06 0.42
N LEU A 57 -6.66 -7.30 0.72
CA LEU A 57 -6.83 -8.38 -0.25
C LEU A 57 -8.31 -8.50 -0.63
N PHE A 58 -8.63 -8.38 -1.91
CA PHE A 58 -9.98 -8.53 -2.44
C PHE A 58 -10.10 -9.82 -3.23
N TYR A 59 -11.12 -10.61 -2.95
CA TYR A 59 -11.41 -11.86 -3.66
C TYR A 59 -12.89 -12.23 -3.54
N THR A 60 -13.39 -12.91 -4.58
CA THR A 60 -14.78 -13.38 -4.66
C THR A 60 -14.90 -14.89 -4.52
N ALA A 61 -13.80 -15.61 -4.69
CA ALA A 61 -13.77 -17.06 -4.63
C ALA A 61 -13.98 -17.60 -3.21
N GLN A 62 -14.88 -18.58 -3.06
CA GLN A 62 -15.30 -19.11 -1.76
C GLN A 62 -14.43 -20.24 -1.19
N ARG A 63 -13.47 -20.76 -1.99
CA ARG A 63 -12.65 -21.92 -1.60
C ARG A 63 -11.26 -21.55 -1.12
N ILE A 64 -10.92 -20.28 -1.11
CA ILE A 64 -9.63 -19.82 -0.59
C ILE A 64 -9.64 -20.03 0.92
N LYS A 65 -8.59 -20.66 1.45
CA LYS A 65 -8.40 -20.92 2.88
C LYS A 65 -7.42 -19.96 3.50
N GLU A 66 -6.28 -19.79 2.83
CA GLU A 66 -5.18 -18.97 3.33
C GLU A 66 -4.43 -18.31 2.18
N CYS A 67 -3.66 -17.28 2.50
CA CYS A 67 -2.67 -16.73 1.58
C CYS A 67 -1.28 -16.74 2.22
N VAL A 68 -0.28 -16.82 1.37
CA VAL A 68 1.12 -16.58 1.72
C VAL A 68 1.56 -15.32 0.98
N ILE A 69 2.05 -14.35 1.73
CA ILE A 69 2.59 -13.10 1.23
C ILE A 69 4.10 -13.18 1.37
N TYR A 70 4.82 -13.06 0.27
CA TYR A 70 6.28 -13.06 0.23
C TYR A 70 6.80 -11.66 -0.09
N TRP A 71 7.96 -11.31 0.48
CA TRP A 71 8.71 -10.10 0.12
C TRP A 71 10.22 -10.34 0.26
N ASN A 72 11.05 -9.36 -0.11
CA ASN A 72 12.52 -9.48 -0.13
C ASN A 72 12.98 -10.72 -0.92
N VAL A 73 12.49 -10.88 -2.17
CA VAL A 73 12.84 -12.02 -3.03
C VAL A 73 12.55 -13.36 -2.31
N ARG A 74 11.37 -13.45 -1.69
CA ARG A 74 10.88 -14.60 -0.90
C ARG A 74 11.73 -14.98 0.33
N GLN A 75 12.63 -14.10 0.79
CA GLN A 75 13.37 -14.32 2.04
C GLN A 75 12.49 -14.17 3.28
N ASN A 76 11.42 -13.41 3.15
CA ASN A 76 10.42 -13.19 4.19
C ASN A 76 9.05 -13.64 3.70
N SER A 77 8.24 -14.13 4.61
CA SER A 77 6.87 -14.52 4.31
C SER A 77 5.95 -14.38 5.52
N LEU A 78 4.67 -14.14 5.25
CA LEU A 78 3.58 -14.18 6.22
C LEU A 78 2.47 -15.07 5.68
N VAL A 79 2.00 -16.01 6.50
CA VAL A 79 0.82 -16.82 6.21
C VAL A 79 -0.38 -16.23 6.95
N LYS A 80 -1.47 -16.01 6.23
CA LYS A 80 -2.71 -15.46 6.78
C LYS A 80 -3.89 -16.34 6.40
N GLU A 81 -4.61 -16.85 7.39
CA GLU A 81 -5.93 -17.45 7.15
C GLU A 81 -6.89 -16.39 6.65
N LEU A 82 -7.66 -16.73 5.63
CA LEU A 82 -8.59 -15.83 4.97
C LEU A 82 -10.04 -16.22 5.29
N PRO A 83 -10.93 -15.25 5.55
CA PRO A 83 -12.35 -15.51 5.71
C PRO A 83 -12.97 -16.04 4.40
N ALA A 84 -14.15 -16.64 4.47
CA ALA A 84 -14.85 -17.21 3.32
C ALA A 84 -15.19 -16.17 2.22
N SER A 85 -15.15 -14.88 2.53
CA SER A 85 -15.38 -13.79 1.58
C SER A 85 -14.42 -12.64 1.82
N GLY A 86 -13.82 -12.13 0.77
CA GLY A 86 -12.92 -10.97 0.76
C GLY A 86 -13.46 -9.79 -0.06
N VAL A 87 -14.75 -9.74 -0.37
CA VAL A 87 -15.37 -8.69 -1.21
C VAL A 87 -15.16 -7.29 -0.66
N ASN A 88 -15.17 -7.12 0.65
CA ASN A 88 -14.96 -5.83 1.32
C ASN A 88 -13.49 -5.51 1.60
N GLY A 89 -12.57 -6.36 1.15
CA GLY A 89 -11.16 -6.27 1.46
C GLY A 89 -10.80 -6.90 2.82
N VAL A 90 -9.81 -7.78 2.82
CA VAL A 90 -9.26 -8.39 4.04
C VAL A 90 -7.93 -7.73 4.35
N PRO A 91 -7.84 -6.95 5.45
CA PRO A 91 -6.60 -6.26 5.79
C PRO A 91 -5.57 -7.25 6.34
N VAL A 92 -4.36 -7.18 5.82
CA VAL A 92 -3.18 -7.88 6.32
C VAL A 92 -2.11 -6.85 6.62
N LEU A 93 -1.84 -6.65 7.91
CA LEU A 93 -0.81 -5.72 8.37
C LEU A 93 0.53 -6.44 8.44
N LEU A 94 1.54 -5.85 7.80
CA LEU A 94 2.95 -6.21 7.89
C LEU A 94 3.63 -5.16 8.76
N GLU A 95 4.07 -5.57 9.93
CA GLU A 95 4.81 -4.73 10.88
C GLU A 95 6.32 -4.90 10.68
N ASP A 96 7.11 -4.05 11.33
CA ASP A 96 8.57 -4.08 11.24
C ASP A 96 9.10 -4.02 9.79
N MET A 97 8.47 -3.15 8.99
CA MET A 97 8.86 -2.88 7.61
C MET A 97 9.69 -1.59 7.55
N PRO A 98 11.03 -1.65 7.62
CA PRO A 98 11.87 -0.46 7.53
C PRO A 98 11.50 0.44 6.35
N GLU A 99 11.77 1.75 6.47
CA GLU A 99 11.47 2.69 5.40
C GLU A 99 12.11 2.27 4.08
N GLY A 100 11.28 2.12 3.03
CA GLY A 100 11.73 1.62 1.73
C GLY A 100 10.59 1.27 0.79
N THR A 101 10.97 0.76 -0.38
CA THR A 101 10.02 0.24 -1.38
C THR A 101 10.07 -1.28 -1.37
N TYR A 102 8.90 -1.90 -1.39
CA TYR A 102 8.72 -3.34 -1.33
C TYR A 102 7.91 -3.85 -2.52
N SER A 103 8.29 -5.03 -3.00
CA SER A 103 7.49 -5.83 -3.91
C SER A 103 7.01 -7.07 -3.17
N PHE A 104 5.73 -7.36 -3.32
CA PHE A 104 5.04 -8.47 -2.69
C PHE A 104 4.58 -9.47 -3.73
N GLU A 105 4.72 -10.74 -3.42
CA GLU A 105 4.13 -11.84 -4.16
C GLU A 105 3.09 -12.52 -3.28
N ILE A 106 1.84 -12.57 -3.73
CA ILE A 106 0.72 -13.14 -2.98
C ILE A 106 0.28 -14.42 -3.68
N VAL A 107 0.31 -15.53 -2.94
CA VAL A 107 -0.16 -16.84 -3.38
C VAL A 107 -1.26 -17.28 -2.43
N THR A 108 -2.41 -17.67 -2.94
CA THR A 108 -3.48 -18.25 -2.14
C THR A 108 -3.44 -19.76 -2.17
N LYS A 109 -3.98 -20.39 -1.12
CA LYS A 109 -4.20 -21.84 -1.06
C LYS A 109 -5.68 -22.14 -0.83
N ASP A 110 -6.17 -23.16 -1.49
CA ASP A 110 -7.53 -23.63 -1.32
C ASP A 110 -7.62 -24.69 -0.20
N LEU A 111 -8.85 -25.16 0.05
CA LEU A 111 -9.12 -26.22 1.04
C LEU A 111 -8.47 -27.57 0.70
N TYR A 112 -8.02 -27.76 -0.53
CA TYR A 112 -7.38 -28.99 -0.99
C TYR A 112 -5.86 -28.90 -1.03
N GLY A 113 -5.30 -27.72 -0.72
CA GLY A 113 -3.87 -27.47 -0.73
C GLY A 113 -3.30 -27.07 -2.08
N ASN A 114 -4.16 -26.83 -3.09
CA ASN A 114 -3.71 -26.27 -4.36
C ASN A 114 -3.26 -24.82 -4.16
N GLU A 115 -2.25 -24.39 -4.91
CA GLU A 115 -1.74 -23.03 -4.91
C GLU A 115 -2.26 -22.24 -6.12
N SER A 116 -2.45 -20.94 -5.94
CA SER A 116 -2.83 -20.05 -7.05
C SER A 116 -1.61 -19.63 -7.86
N LEU A 117 -1.88 -19.01 -9.01
CA LEU A 117 -0.89 -18.17 -9.65
C LEU A 117 -0.56 -16.97 -8.75
N VAL A 118 0.69 -16.48 -8.88
CA VAL A 118 1.19 -15.33 -8.12
C VAL A 118 0.44 -14.06 -8.53
N VAL A 119 0.07 -13.25 -7.53
CA VAL A 119 -0.36 -11.86 -7.73
C VAL A 119 0.72 -10.96 -7.15
N GLU A 120 1.21 -10.03 -7.97
CA GLU A 120 2.23 -9.08 -7.57
C GLU A 120 1.60 -7.76 -7.13
N ALA A 121 2.17 -7.14 -6.09
CA ALA A 121 1.83 -5.81 -5.63
C ALA A 121 3.10 -5.08 -5.16
N SER A 122 3.09 -3.76 -5.19
CA SER A 122 4.22 -2.97 -4.72
C SER A 122 3.76 -1.77 -3.91
N GLY A 123 4.57 -1.33 -2.95
CA GLY A 123 4.29 -0.19 -2.12
C GLY A 123 5.49 0.29 -1.34
N LYS A 124 5.27 1.33 -0.54
CA LYS A 124 6.30 1.94 0.29
C LYS A 124 5.94 1.81 1.77
N SER A 125 6.96 1.65 2.59
CA SER A 125 6.92 1.98 4.01
C SER A 125 7.62 3.31 4.20
N TYR A 126 7.04 4.19 5.00
CA TYR A 126 7.62 5.46 5.39
C TYR A 126 8.24 5.33 6.80
N GLY A 127 9.09 6.28 7.16
CA GLY A 127 9.76 6.26 8.46
C GLY A 127 10.50 7.56 8.75
N ASN A 128 11.66 7.42 9.37
CA ASN A 128 12.44 8.58 9.86
C ASN A 128 12.99 9.47 8.75
N SER A 129 13.36 8.93 7.58
CA SER A 129 13.86 9.75 6.46
C SER A 129 12.75 10.65 5.92
N TYR A 130 11.56 10.07 5.68
CA TYR A 130 10.38 10.85 5.29
C TYR A 130 10.06 11.93 6.31
N LYS A 131 9.99 11.56 7.59
CA LYS A 131 9.67 12.47 8.68
C LYS A 131 10.67 13.62 8.83
N SER A 132 11.96 13.36 8.61
CA SER A 132 13.03 14.37 8.68
C SER A 132 12.98 15.40 7.56
N GLY A 133 12.37 15.04 6.42
CA GLY A 133 12.14 15.94 5.29
C GLY A 133 10.92 16.84 5.41
N LEU A 134 10.04 16.62 6.40
CA LEU A 134 8.82 17.40 6.57
C LEU A 134 9.12 18.81 7.10
N ILE A 135 8.42 19.78 6.57
CA ILE A 135 8.53 21.20 6.93
C ILE A 135 7.17 21.70 7.42
N ASN A 136 7.13 22.37 8.57
CA ASN A 136 5.91 22.94 9.11
C ASN A 136 5.22 23.90 8.13
N ALA A 137 3.89 23.88 8.10
CA ALA A 137 3.09 24.87 7.42
C ALA A 137 3.47 26.29 7.86
N ARG A 138 3.39 27.23 6.95
CA ARG A 138 3.68 28.63 7.24
C ARG A 138 2.39 29.43 7.29
N TYR A 139 2.29 30.34 8.21
CA TYR A 139 1.26 31.37 8.16
C TYR A 139 1.71 32.55 7.30
N SER A 140 0.77 33.20 6.65
CA SER A 140 1.02 34.46 5.89
C SER A 140 0.85 35.68 6.76
N SER A 141 -0.06 35.62 7.74
CA SER A 141 -0.31 36.71 8.71
C SER A 141 -0.92 36.18 9.98
N ILE A 142 -0.66 36.91 11.06
CA ILE A 142 -1.41 36.84 12.33
C ILE A 142 -1.87 38.26 12.59
N THR A 143 -3.18 38.50 12.64
CA THR A 143 -3.77 39.86 12.80
C THR A 143 -4.84 39.83 13.85
N LYS A 144 -4.98 40.96 14.57
CA LYS A 144 -6.06 41.19 15.52
C LYS A 144 -7.21 41.92 14.83
N SER A 145 -8.41 41.49 15.11
CA SER A 145 -9.66 42.10 14.61
C SER A 145 -10.67 42.14 15.76
N GLY A 146 -10.76 43.27 16.46
CA GLY A 146 -11.50 43.37 17.74
C GLY A 146 -10.89 42.46 18.79
N GLU A 147 -11.69 41.58 19.37
CA GLU A 147 -11.24 40.61 20.39
C GLU A 147 -10.72 39.31 19.80
N GLN A 148 -10.69 39.20 18.47
CA GLN A 148 -10.29 37.98 17.78
C GLN A 148 -8.89 38.10 17.20
N THR A 149 -8.11 37.03 17.32
CA THR A 149 -6.86 36.85 16.58
C THR A 149 -7.07 35.91 15.42
N ILE A 150 -6.74 36.39 14.21
CA ILE A 150 -6.91 35.65 12.96
C ILE A 150 -5.55 35.25 12.44
N ILE A 151 -5.32 33.94 12.35
CA ILE A 151 -4.13 33.34 11.73
C ILE A 151 -4.52 32.90 10.32
N THR A 152 -3.81 33.37 9.31
CA THR A 152 -4.01 32.95 7.93
C THR A 152 -2.87 32.02 7.50
N TRP A 153 -3.18 30.78 7.22
CA TRP A 153 -2.22 29.77 6.84
C TRP A 153 -1.98 29.78 5.31
N ARG A 154 -0.80 29.34 4.91
CA ARG A 154 -0.52 29.00 3.52
C ARG A 154 -0.88 27.55 3.29
N ASN A 155 -1.50 27.26 2.14
CA ASN A 155 -1.78 25.88 1.77
C ASN A 155 -0.46 25.09 1.62
N VAL A 156 -0.44 23.88 2.17
CA VAL A 156 0.69 22.95 2.07
C VAL A 156 0.15 21.62 1.61
N GLU A 157 0.69 21.12 0.53
CA GLU A 157 0.29 19.85 -0.08
C GLU A 157 0.58 18.68 0.89
N PHE A 158 -0.34 17.73 0.97
CA PHE A 158 -0.28 16.56 1.86
C PHE A 158 -0.30 16.84 3.37
N ALA A 159 -0.37 18.09 3.81
CA ALA A 159 -0.62 18.41 5.21
C ALA A 159 -2.09 18.13 5.55
N THR A 160 -2.31 17.43 6.66
CA THR A 160 -3.66 17.08 7.14
C THR A 160 -4.15 18.05 8.19
N GLU A 161 -3.30 18.30 9.21
CA GLU A 161 -3.66 19.09 10.38
C GLU A 161 -2.45 19.87 10.91
N ILE A 162 -2.74 20.93 11.66
CA ILE A 162 -1.78 21.68 12.46
C ILE A 162 -2.18 21.54 13.94
N GLU A 163 -1.34 20.92 14.71
CA GLU A 163 -1.44 20.88 16.16
C GLU A 163 -0.90 22.20 16.69
N PHE A 164 -1.79 23.08 17.13
CA PHE A 164 -1.49 24.44 17.55
C PHE A 164 -1.78 24.61 19.03
N THR A 165 -0.75 25.00 19.81
CA THR A 165 -0.85 25.24 21.24
C THR A 165 -0.55 26.71 21.51
N TYR A 166 -1.39 27.38 22.31
CA TYR A 166 -1.27 28.79 22.65
C TYR A 166 -1.70 29.07 24.09
N GLU A 167 -1.21 30.18 24.64
CA GLU A 167 -1.65 30.66 25.93
C GLU A 167 -3.04 31.30 25.82
N THR A 168 -3.96 30.88 26.69
CA THR A 168 -5.28 31.52 26.84
C THR A 168 -5.21 32.64 27.91
N ALA A 169 -6.22 33.53 27.86
CA ALA A 169 -6.30 34.62 28.81
C ALA A 169 -6.59 34.17 30.25
N THR A 170 -7.19 32.98 30.45
CA THR A 170 -7.73 32.54 31.73
C THR A 170 -7.29 31.15 32.18
N GLU A 171 -7.06 30.22 31.24
CA GLU A 171 -6.94 28.79 31.55
C GLU A 171 -5.52 28.21 31.33
N GLY A 172 -4.53 29.05 30.97
CA GLY A 172 -3.19 28.60 30.63
C GLY A 172 -3.05 28.13 29.18
N GLU A 173 -2.29 27.09 28.94
CA GLU A 173 -2.08 26.58 27.56
C GLU A 173 -3.27 25.74 27.07
N LYS A 174 -3.63 25.96 25.80
CA LYS A 174 -4.66 25.22 25.09
C LYS A 174 -4.15 24.72 23.75
N THR A 175 -4.41 23.44 23.45
CA THR A 175 -4.06 22.82 22.16
C THR A 175 -5.33 22.60 21.33
N ILE A 176 -5.27 23.00 20.07
CA ILE A 176 -6.32 22.76 19.07
C ILE A 176 -5.72 22.06 17.85
N MET A 177 -6.51 21.19 17.21
CA MET A 177 -6.18 20.58 15.92
C MET A 177 -6.85 21.40 14.83
N ILE A 178 -6.07 21.95 13.93
CA ILE A 178 -6.53 22.83 12.85
C ILE A 178 -6.45 22.05 11.54
N PRO A 179 -7.58 21.69 10.91
CA PRO A 179 -7.55 21.04 9.60
C PRO A 179 -6.93 21.98 8.55
N VAL A 180 -6.04 21.46 7.73
CA VAL A 180 -5.47 22.23 6.61
C VAL A 180 -6.49 22.30 5.50
N THR A 181 -7.03 23.51 5.27
CA THR A 181 -8.02 23.80 4.24
C THR A 181 -7.53 24.89 3.28
N ILE A 182 -8.16 24.99 2.11
CA ILE A 182 -7.80 25.98 1.08
C ILE A 182 -7.95 27.43 1.59
N ASP A 183 -8.95 27.69 2.45
CA ASP A 183 -9.20 29.04 2.99
C ASP A 183 -8.35 29.36 4.23
N GLY A 184 -7.70 28.39 4.79
CA GLY A 184 -6.61 28.41 5.74
C GLY A 184 -6.68 29.47 6.85
N LYS A 185 -7.85 29.73 7.45
CA LYS A 185 -7.99 30.69 8.54
C LYS A 185 -8.35 30.02 9.86
N THR A 186 -7.64 30.43 10.92
CA THR A 186 -7.95 30.06 12.30
C THR A 186 -8.29 31.32 13.09
N ILE A 187 -9.39 31.29 13.81
CA ILE A 187 -9.86 32.39 14.65
C ILE A 187 -9.74 31.97 16.11
N LEU A 188 -8.95 32.72 16.87
CA LEU A 188 -8.80 32.56 18.33
C LEU A 188 -9.60 33.69 19.00
N THR A 189 -10.40 33.32 20.00
CA THR A 189 -11.25 34.29 20.76
C THR A 189 -10.91 34.35 22.22
N ASP A 190 -10.05 33.46 22.68
CA ASP A 190 -9.70 33.27 24.09
C ASP A 190 -8.18 33.36 24.34
N ASN A 191 -7.42 33.79 23.34
CA ASN A 191 -5.97 33.89 23.45
C ASN A 191 -5.56 35.07 24.33
N LYS A 192 -4.48 34.88 25.08
CA LYS A 192 -3.80 35.94 25.84
C LYS A 192 -3.14 36.91 24.84
N PRO A 193 -3.31 38.25 25.01
CA PRO A 193 -2.51 39.22 24.28
C PRO A 193 -1.01 38.98 24.54
N GLU A 194 -0.19 39.05 23.49
CA GLU A 194 1.24 38.72 23.54
C GLU A 194 1.56 37.32 24.11
N GLY A 195 0.56 36.43 24.11
CA GLY A 195 0.72 35.04 24.58
C GLY A 195 1.61 34.23 23.65
N ALA A 196 2.39 33.36 24.23
CA ALA A 196 3.22 32.43 23.45
C ALA A 196 2.36 31.40 22.71
N PHE A 197 2.82 31.00 21.55
CA PHE A 197 2.29 29.84 20.85
C PHE A 197 3.39 28.98 20.28
N HIS A 198 3.04 27.72 20.05
CA HIS A 198 3.86 26.83 19.28
C HIS A 198 2.98 25.87 18.45
N TYR A 199 3.51 25.34 17.34
CA TYR A 199 2.79 24.40 16.55
C TYR A 199 3.69 23.44 15.77
N VAL A 200 3.09 22.31 15.36
CA VAL A 200 3.65 21.33 14.46
C VAL A 200 2.60 20.91 13.44
N THR A 201 3.04 20.54 12.24
CA THR A 201 2.17 20.11 11.16
C THR A 201 2.21 18.60 11.01
N TRP A 202 1.05 18.02 10.75
CA TRP A 202 0.87 16.61 10.46
C TRP A 202 0.67 16.40 8.97
N TYR A 203 1.21 15.32 8.43
CA TYR A 203 1.22 14.98 7.02
C TYR A 203 0.79 13.56 6.78
N ARG A 204 0.00 13.35 5.71
CA ARG A 204 -0.32 12.02 5.19
C ARG A 204 0.42 11.82 3.88
N PRO A 205 1.36 10.86 3.77
CA PRO A 205 2.21 10.72 2.59
C PRO A 205 1.45 10.37 1.30
N THR A 206 0.31 9.70 1.44
CA THR A 206 -0.63 9.39 0.34
C THR A 206 -2.05 9.33 0.88
N GLU A 207 -3.04 9.44 0.01
CA GLU A 207 -4.46 9.32 0.38
C GLU A 207 -4.78 8.00 1.11
N TYR A 208 -4.10 6.93 0.73
CA TYR A 208 -4.32 5.58 1.28
C TYR A 208 -3.43 5.24 2.47
N ALA A 209 -2.58 6.15 2.92
CA ALA A 209 -1.71 5.87 4.07
C ALA A 209 -2.53 5.60 5.34
N ILE A 210 -2.04 4.65 6.13
CA ILE A 210 -2.67 4.25 7.40
C ILE A 210 -2.15 5.07 8.60
N ASP A 211 -1.09 5.85 8.39
CA ASP A 211 -0.48 6.69 9.42
C ASP A 211 -0.25 8.11 8.92
N ASP A 212 -0.40 9.05 9.85
CA ASP A 212 0.02 10.44 9.70
C ASP A 212 1.37 10.66 10.39
N PHE A 213 2.15 11.63 9.88
CA PHE A 213 3.50 11.91 10.32
C PHE A 213 3.60 13.34 10.83
N LYS A 214 4.06 13.49 12.07
CA LYS A 214 4.30 14.77 12.72
C LYS A 214 5.68 15.32 12.36
N CYS A 215 5.77 16.61 12.00
CA CYS A 215 7.07 17.28 11.85
C CYS A 215 7.94 17.14 13.10
N ASN A 216 9.24 16.98 12.90
CA ASN A 216 10.19 16.90 14.00
C ASN A 216 10.45 18.26 14.67
N ASN A 217 10.37 19.33 13.88
CA ASN A 217 10.66 20.69 14.35
C ASN A 217 9.37 21.36 14.85
N VAL A 218 9.48 22.11 15.91
CA VAL A 218 8.40 22.93 16.47
C VAL A 218 8.61 24.38 16.03
N VAL A 219 7.56 25.03 15.56
CA VAL A 219 7.57 26.48 15.31
C VAL A 219 7.01 27.18 16.53
N THR A 220 7.68 28.21 16.99
CA THR A 220 7.27 29.04 18.13
C THR A 220 7.05 30.48 17.71
N GLY A 221 6.21 31.20 18.42
CA GLY A 221 5.95 32.63 18.20
C GLY A 221 5.17 33.26 19.32
N VAL A 222 4.81 34.52 19.12
CA VAL A 222 3.99 35.33 20.03
C VAL A 222 2.82 35.89 19.28
N LEU A 223 1.64 35.87 19.88
CA LEU A 223 0.41 36.43 19.33
C LEU A 223 0.44 37.96 19.42
N PRO A 224 -0.32 38.68 18.57
CA PRO A 224 -0.37 40.15 18.65
C PRO A 224 -1.01 40.65 19.95
N GLU A 225 -0.71 41.91 20.27
CA GLU A 225 -1.22 42.67 21.43
C GLU A 225 -2.75 42.79 21.42
#